data_aec92a66b8bdb43c9586a09b861577d5
#
_entry.id   aec92a66b8bdb43c9586a09b861577d5
#
_cell.length_a   1.000
_cell.length_b   1.000
_cell.length_c   1.000
_cell.angle_alpha   90.00
_cell.angle_beta   90.00
_cell.angle_gamma   90.00
#
_symmetry.space_group_name_H-M   'P 1'
#
loop_
_entity.id
_entity.type
_entity.pdbx_description
1 polymer ?
#
loop_
_entity_poly.entity_id
_entity_poly.type
_entity_poly.pdbx_seq_one_letter_code
_entity_poly.pdbx_strand_id
1 'polypeptide(L)' 'RYPVESAEQAKILIQDRGWQITNDIQILSLPPYGNVKTFSVTTPDGSIIEFIEMI' A
#
# COMPACT_ATOMS: atom_id res chain seq x y z
N ARG A 1 2.43 -7.87 -4.52
CA ARG A 1 2.49 -7.19 -3.21
C ARG A 1 3.89 -6.68 -2.96
N TYR A 2 3.97 -5.54 -2.38
CA TYR A 2 5.25 -4.87 -2.14
C TYR A 2 5.38 -4.55 -0.65
N PRO A 3 6.32 -5.17 0.08
CA PRO A 3 6.46 -4.92 1.52
C PRO A 3 7.05 -3.54 1.78
N VAL A 4 6.53 -2.87 2.81
CA VAL A 4 7.03 -1.58 3.27
C VAL A 4 7.10 -1.58 4.80
N GLU A 5 7.96 -0.72 5.36
CA GLU A 5 8.08 -0.60 6.80
C GLU A 5 6.96 0.24 7.41
N SER A 6 6.45 1.22 6.66
CA SER A 6 5.36 2.08 7.11
C SER A 6 4.45 2.38 5.92
N ALA A 7 3.20 1.93 6.02
CA ALA A 7 2.20 2.20 4.98
C ALA A 7 1.93 3.69 4.85
N GLU A 8 1.84 4.41 5.98
CA GLU A 8 1.58 5.85 5.96
C GLU A 8 2.70 6.62 5.27
N GLN A 9 3.95 6.29 5.58
CA GLN A 9 5.11 6.95 4.97
C GLN A 9 5.21 6.63 3.49
N ALA A 10 4.99 5.37 3.13
CA ALA A 10 5.00 4.95 1.73
C ALA A 10 3.93 5.68 0.94
N LYS A 11 2.74 5.84 1.51
CA LYS A 11 1.65 6.55 0.86
C LYS A 11 2.03 8.00 0.57
N ILE A 12 2.65 8.69 1.53
CA ILE A 12 3.09 10.08 1.35
C ILE A 12 4.07 10.18 0.19
N LEU A 13 5.07 9.30 0.14
CA LEU A 13 6.07 9.30 -0.92
C LEU A 13 5.45 9.05 -2.29
N ILE A 14 4.50 8.12 -2.35
CA ILE A 14 3.81 7.78 -3.60
C ILE A 14 2.95 8.96 -4.07
N GLN A 15 2.23 9.60 -3.17
CA GLN A 15 1.42 10.78 -3.52
C GLN A 15 2.28 11.93 -4.01
N ASP A 16 3.46 12.14 -3.42
CA ASP A 16 4.38 13.16 -3.86
C ASP A 16 4.84 12.95 -5.31
N ARG A 17 4.84 11.72 -5.78
CA ARG A 17 5.17 11.39 -7.16
C ARG A 17 3.99 11.57 -8.11
N GLY A 18 2.82 11.92 -7.58
CA GLY A 18 1.63 12.11 -8.38
C GLY A 18 0.92 10.82 -8.78
N TRP A 19 1.28 9.69 -8.18
CA TRP A 19 0.58 8.44 -8.43
C TRP A 19 -0.75 8.43 -7.69
N GLN A 20 -1.74 7.79 -8.29
CA GLN A 20 -3.09 7.79 -7.75
C GLN A 20 -3.28 6.67 -6.74
N ILE A 21 -3.84 7.01 -5.57
CA ILE A 21 -4.23 6.01 -4.58
C ILE A 21 -5.53 5.36 -5.03
N THR A 22 -5.48 4.06 -5.29
CA THR A 22 -6.63 3.28 -5.74
C THR A 22 -7.48 2.84 -4.55
N ASN A 23 -6.83 2.28 -3.52
CA ASN A 23 -7.47 1.92 -2.26
C ASN A 23 -6.66 2.49 -1.12
N ASP A 24 -7.32 3.21 -0.21
CA ASP A 24 -6.66 3.82 0.93
C ASP A 24 -6.20 2.77 1.95
N ILE A 25 -5.40 3.20 2.91
CA ILE A 25 -4.85 2.33 3.95
C ILE A 25 -5.98 1.68 4.72
N GLN A 26 -5.89 0.36 4.87
CA GLN A 26 -6.84 -0.44 5.65
C GLN A 26 -6.08 -1.53 6.39
N ILE A 27 -6.67 -2.00 7.49
CA ILE A 27 -6.09 -3.09 8.28
C ILE A 27 -6.87 -4.35 7.95
N LEU A 28 -6.13 -5.40 7.57
CA LEU A 28 -6.71 -6.68 7.21
C LEU A 28 -6.09 -7.77 8.07
N SER A 29 -6.88 -8.81 8.36
CA SER A 29 -6.35 -10.05 8.92
C SER A 29 -6.01 -10.97 7.75
N LEU A 30 -4.74 -11.31 7.63
CA LEU A 30 -4.24 -12.06 6.48
C LEU A 30 -3.41 -13.26 6.95
N PRO A 31 -4.05 -14.40 7.22
CA PRO A 31 -3.31 -15.61 7.62
C PRO A 31 -2.34 -16.04 6.52
N PRO A 32 -1.15 -16.55 6.88
CA PRO A 32 -0.63 -16.76 8.24
C PRO A 32 0.04 -15.53 8.85
N TYR A 33 0.02 -14.37 8.18
CA TYR A 33 0.80 -13.19 8.57
C TYR A 33 0.21 -12.42 9.75
N GLY A 34 -1.06 -12.64 10.08
CA GLY A 34 -1.75 -11.88 11.11
C GLY A 34 -2.33 -10.59 10.55
N ASN A 35 -2.31 -9.52 11.37
CA ASN A 35 -2.83 -8.23 10.92
C ASN A 35 -1.79 -7.48 10.09
N VAL A 36 -2.26 -6.88 9.00
CA VAL A 36 -1.41 -6.11 8.10
C VAL A 36 -2.12 -4.81 7.72
N LYS A 37 -1.34 -3.79 7.38
CA LYS A 37 -1.86 -2.58 6.75
C LYS A 37 -1.57 -2.65 5.25
N THR A 38 -2.57 -2.36 4.44
CA THR A 38 -2.41 -2.39 2.99
C THR A 38 -3.00 -1.14 2.36
N PHE A 39 -2.42 -0.73 1.24
CA PHE A 39 -3.04 0.24 0.35
C PHE A 39 -2.58 -0.07 -1.08
N SER A 40 -3.31 0.42 -2.05
CA SER A 40 -2.94 0.18 -3.44
C SER A 40 -2.95 1.46 -4.25
N VAL A 41 -2.14 1.48 -5.29
CA VAL A 41 -1.97 2.64 -6.16
C VAL A 41 -2.08 2.19 -7.61
N THR A 42 -2.44 3.14 -8.48
CA THR A 42 -2.36 2.97 -9.92
C THR A 42 -1.16 3.75 -10.41
N THR A 43 -0.24 3.06 -11.08
CA THR A 43 0.95 3.68 -11.66
C THR A 43 0.60 4.42 -12.95
N PRO A 44 1.51 5.27 -13.47
CA PRO A 44 1.21 6.01 -14.71
C PRO A 44 0.91 5.12 -15.91
N ASP A 45 1.42 3.89 -15.95
CA ASP A 45 1.11 2.96 -17.05
C ASP A 45 -0.16 2.16 -16.84
N GLY A 46 -0.92 2.45 -15.77
CA GLY A 46 -2.18 1.79 -15.48
C GLY A 46 -2.05 0.51 -14.65
N SER A 47 -0.87 0.13 -14.23
CA SER A 47 -0.68 -1.03 -13.36
C SER A 47 -1.13 -0.71 -11.94
N ILE A 48 -1.58 -1.74 -11.21
CA ILE A 48 -1.97 -1.61 -9.82
C ILE A 48 -0.93 -2.31 -8.96
N ILE A 49 -0.42 -1.59 -7.95
CA ILE A 49 0.55 -2.13 -6.99
C ILE A 49 -0.06 -2.07 -5.60
N GLU A 50 0.00 -3.19 -4.88
CA GLU A 50 -0.42 -3.25 -3.48
C GLU A 50 0.79 -3.19 -2.56
N PHE A 51 0.77 -2.27 -1.62
CA PHE A 51 1.80 -2.14 -0.59
C PHE A 51 1.28 -2.75 0.71
N ILE A 52 2.15 -3.43 1.44
CA ILE A 52 1.79 -4.16 2.64
C ILE A 52 2.79 -3.90 3.76
N GLU A 53 2.27 -3.56 4.93
CA GLU A 53 3.06 -3.40 6.15
C GLU A 53 2.63 -4.48 7.15
N MET A 54 3.59 -5.25 7.64
CA MET A 54 3.34 -6.22 8.72
C MET A 54 3.25 -5.47 10.05
N ILE A 55 2.16 -5.71 10.77
CA ILE A 55 1.97 -5.07 12.08
C ILE A 55 2.33 -6.06 13.20
#